data_888406dd5c63e511d80d0258b71257b2
#
_entry.id   888406dd5c63e511d80d0258b71257b2
#
_cell.length_a   1.000
_cell.length_b   1.000
_cell.length_c   1.000
_cell.angle_alpha   90.00
_cell.angle_beta   90.00
_cell.angle_gamma   90.00
#
_symmetry.space_group_name_H-M   'P 1'
#
loop_
_entity.id
_entity.type
_entity.pdbx_description
1 polymer ?
#
loop_
_entity_poly.entity_id
_entity_poly.type
_entity_poly.pdbx_seq_one_letter_code
_entity_poly.pdbx_strand_id
1 'polypeptide(L)'
;MIRGAWRYLEHDWVAKEGSFVYEPPGEIHTLVVDEQVGATEMITFFNIHGAMVYVDEAGEVIGYEDVFTKIGMCRRHYAENGLGEGYVDQFVR
;
A
#
# COMPACT_ATOMS: atom_id res chain seq x y z
N MET A 1 -5.56 -9.01 4.99
CA MET A 1 -5.37 -9.74 3.72
C MET A 1 -6.70 -10.31 3.25
N ILE A 2 -7.20 -9.94 2.12
CA ILE A 2 -8.51 -10.35 1.62
C ILE A 2 -8.40 -11.50 0.63
N ARG A 3 -7.42 -11.43 -0.28
CA ARG A 3 -7.28 -12.41 -1.35
C ARG A 3 -5.82 -12.55 -1.75
N GLY A 4 -5.42 -13.78 -2.07
CA GLY A 4 -4.09 -14.10 -2.55
C GLY A 4 -3.07 -14.28 -1.45
N ALA A 5 -1.81 -14.09 -1.78
CA ALA A 5 -0.69 -14.20 -0.85
C ALA A 5 0.44 -13.25 -1.25
N TRP A 6 1.15 -12.76 -0.27
CA TRP A 6 2.32 -11.92 -0.49
C TRP A 6 3.32 -12.09 0.64
N ARG A 7 4.54 -11.66 0.42
CA ARG A 7 5.60 -11.68 1.42
C ARG A 7 6.52 -10.48 1.27
N TYR A 8 7.32 -10.25 2.30
CA TYR A 8 8.48 -9.38 2.20
C TYR A 8 9.73 -10.22 2.00
N LEU A 9 10.64 -9.77 1.12
CA LEU A 9 11.92 -10.47 0.91
C LEU A 9 12.75 -10.55 2.20
N GLU A 10 12.59 -9.60 3.10
CA GLU A 10 13.34 -9.46 4.34
C GLU A 10 12.82 -10.38 5.48
N HIS A 11 11.69 -11.05 5.26
CA HIS A 11 11.07 -11.93 6.26
C HIS A 11 10.78 -13.32 5.67
N ASP A 12 10.60 -14.29 6.54
CA ASP A 12 10.34 -15.68 6.16
C ASP A 12 8.85 -16.08 6.23
N TRP A 13 8.00 -15.19 6.66
CA TRP A 13 6.56 -15.43 6.71
C TRP A 13 5.87 -15.04 5.39
N VAL A 14 4.70 -15.65 5.16
CA VAL A 14 3.83 -15.35 4.03
C VAL A 14 2.47 -14.91 4.56
N ALA A 15 1.98 -13.76 4.10
CA ALA A 15 0.64 -13.31 4.39
C ALA A 15 -0.34 -13.96 3.41
N LYS A 16 -1.40 -14.56 3.93
CA LYS A 16 -2.45 -15.24 3.18
C LYS A 16 -3.81 -14.66 3.55
N GLU A 17 -4.85 -15.13 2.90
CA GLU A 17 -6.21 -14.74 3.22
C GLU A 17 -6.48 -14.89 4.73
N GLY A 18 -6.99 -13.82 5.34
CA GLY A 18 -7.26 -13.77 6.78
C GLY A 18 -6.05 -13.39 7.64
N SER A 19 -4.86 -13.28 7.08
CA SER A 19 -3.68 -12.87 7.84
C SER A 19 -3.76 -11.41 8.28
N PHE A 20 -3.27 -11.15 9.48
CA PHE A 20 -3.01 -9.82 10.00
C PHE A 20 -1.50 -9.62 10.15
N VAL A 21 -0.99 -8.51 9.64
CA VAL A 21 0.43 -8.18 9.68
C VAL A 21 0.60 -6.81 10.34
N TYR A 22 1.43 -6.76 11.37
CA TYR A 22 1.84 -5.51 12.00
C TYR A 22 3.23 -5.12 11.51
N GLU A 23 3.36 -3.90 11.01
CA GLU A 23 4.60 -3.36 10.48
C GLU A 23 5.05 -2.20 11.36
N PRO A 24 6.12 -2.38 12.16
CA PRO A 24 6.62 -1.29 12.98
C PRO A 24 7.24 -0.18 12.14
N PRO A 25 7.23 1.06 12.64
CA PRO A 25 7.86 2.17 11.92
C PRO A 25 9.36 1.95 11.72
N GLY A 26 9.87 2.46 10.60
CA GLY A 26 11.31 2.47 10.32
C GLY A 26 11.87 1.22 9.67
N GLU A 27 11.07 0.20 9.46
CA GLU A 27 11.50 -0.98 8.69
C GLU A 27 11.45 -0.73 7.19
N ILE A 28 12.41 -1.29 6.48
CA ILE A 28 12.44 -1.28 5.02
C ILE A 28 12.01 -2.65 4.53
N HIS A 29 11.00 -2.68 3.65
CA HIS A 29 10.42 -3.92 3.13
C HIS A 29 10.37 -3.90 1.62
N THR A 30 10.59 -5.08 1.02
CA THR A 30 10.33 -5.33 -0.40
C THR A 30 9.16 -6.30 -0.51
N LEU A 31 8.00 -5.80 -0.93
CA LEU A 31 6.79 -6.60 -1.08
C LEU A 31 6.82 -7.37 -2.39
N VAL A 32 6.53 -8.67 -2.32
CA VAL A 32 6.53 -9.56 -3.48
C VAL A 32 5.23 -10.36 -3.52
N VAL A 33 4.62 -10.38 -4.70
CA VAL A 33 3.53 -11.29 -5.06
C VAL A 33 4.06 -12.16 -6.18
N ASP A 34 4.47 -13.37 -5.88
CA ASP A 34 5.14 -14.25 -6.85
C ASP A 34 4.63 -15.68 -6.80
N GLU A 35 5.10 -16.51 -7.72
CA GLU A 35 4.72 -17.91 -7.81
C GLU A 35 5.14 -18.74 -6.59
N GLN A 36 6.18 -18.33 -5.88
CA GLN A 36 6.64 -19.04 -4.68
C GLN A 36 5.60 -18.98 -3.56
N VAL A 37 4.77 -17.95 -3.53
CA VAL A 37 3.68 -17.83 -2.55
C VAL A 37 2.34 -18.29 -3.12
N GLY A 38 2.34 -18.82 -4.36
CA GLY A 38 1.15 -19.37 -5.00
C GLY A 38 0.12 -18.35 -5.42
N ALA A 39 0.54 -17.10 -5.65
CA ALA A 39 -0.36 -16.01 -5.96
C ALA A 39 0.04 -15.31 -7.26
N THR A 40 -0.96 -14.98 -8.08
CA THR A 40 -0.82 -14.12 -9.27
C THR A 40 -1.48 -12.77 -9.06
N GLU A 41 -2.27 -12.64 -8.00
CA GLU A 41 -3.00 -11.43 -7.63
C GLU A 41 -3.13 -11.39 -6.12
N MET A 42 -3.06 -10.20 -5.53
CA MET A 42 -3.37 -10.05 -4.12
C MET A 42 -4.22 -8.82 -3.87
N ILE A 43 -5.12 -8.92 -2.91
CA ILE A 43 -5.93 -7.81 -2.41
C ILE A 43 -5.73 -7.73 -0.90
N THR A 44 -5.30 -6.58 -0.43
CA THR A 44 -5.08 -6.36 0.99
C THR A 44 -5.49 -4.95 1.38
N PHE A 45 -5.91 -4.78 2.62
CA PHE A 45 -6.11 -3.46 3.21
C PHE A 45 -4.92 -3.09 4.09
N PHE A 46 -4.46 -1.87 3.93
CA PHE A 46 -3.46 -1.27 4.80
C PHE A 46 -4.09 -0.15 5.61
N ASN A 47 -3.85 -0.16 6.90
CA ASN A 47 -4.11 0.98 7.78
C ASN A 47 -2.75 1.56 8.15
N ILE A 48 -2.48 2.76 7.64
CA ILE A 48 -1.15 3.36 7.74
C ILE A 48 -1.24 4.65 8.57
N HIS A 49 -0.43 4.71 9.60
CA HIS A 49 -0.23 5.92 10.39
C HIS A 49 1.10 6.56 9.98
N GLY A 50 1.03 7.83 9.56
CA GLY A 50 2.21 8.55 9.08
C GLY A 50 2.40 8.41 7.57
N ALA A 51 3.65 8.24 7.15
CA ALA A 51 4.02 8.25 5.74
C ALA A 51 4.66 6.95 5.30
N MET A 52 4.51 6.66 4.00
CA MET A 52 5.28 5.63 3.30
C MET A 52 6.33 6.32 2.45
N VAL A 53 7.57 5.89 2.61
CA VAL A 53 8.70 6.40 1.82
C VAL A 53 9.21 5.25 0.95
N TYR A 54 9.22 5.46 -0.35
CA TYR A 54 9.75 4.49 -1.30
C TYR A 54 11.22 4.78 -1.56
N VAL A 55 12.03 3.75 -1.50
CA VAL A 55 13.47 3.84 -1.74
C VAL A 55 13.88 2.87 -2.84
N ASP A 56 14.96 3.21 -3.54
CA ASP A 56 15.58 2.30 -4.51
C ASP A 56 16.57 1.35 -3.81
N GLU A 57 17.23 0.50 -4.60
CA GLU A 57 18.19 -0.46 -4.09
C GLU A 57 19.40 0.19 -3.40
N ALA A 58 19.72 1.44 -3.77
CA ALA A 58 20.81 2.21 -3.15
C ALA A 58 20.37 2.95 -1.87
N GLY A 59 19.07 2.87 -1.51
CA GLY A 59 18.53 3.56 -0.35
C GLY A 59 18.14 5.01 -0.61
N GLU A 60 18.15 5.45 -1.86
CA GLU A 60 17.72 6.79 -2.23
C GLU A 60 16.19 6.89 -2.29
N VAL A 61 15.64 7.98 -1.79
CA VAL A 61 14.19 8.23 -1.80
C VAL A 61 13.72 8.50 -3.22
N ILE A 62 12.78 7.67 -3.70
CA ILE A 62 12.19 7.80 -5.03
C ILE A 62 10.69 8.13 -4.99
N GLY A 63 10.07 8.10 -3.82
CA GLY A 63 8.65 8.43 -3.67
C GLY A 63 8.25 8.62 -2.22
N TYR A 64 7.12 9.31 -2.04
CA TYR A 64 6.58 9.61 -0.74
C TYR A 64 5.05 9.62 -0.82
N GLU A 65 4.40 8.98 0.13
CA GLU A 65 2.95 8.99 0.25
C GLU A 65 2.53 9.16 1.71
N ASP A 66 1.56 10.04 1.93
CA ASP A 66 0.86 10.21 3.19
C ASP A 66 -0.64 10.42 2.94
N VAL A 67 -1.40 10.73 3.99
CA VAL A 67 -2.83 10.99 3.84
C VAL A 67 -3.11 12.16 2.89
N PHE A 68 -2.28 13.18 2.90
CA PHE A 68 -2.49 14.37 2.08
C PHE A 68 -2.20 14.11 0.61
N THR A 69 -1.13 13.37 0.30
CA THR A 69 -0.84 12.96 -1.08
C THR A 69 -1.91 12.02 -1.61
N LYS A 70 -2.42 11.10 -0.79
CA LYS A 70 -3.51 10.19 -1.17
C LYS A 70 -4.80 10.94 -1.46
N ILE A 71 -5.16 11.92 -0.62
CA ILE A 71 -6.34 12.76 -0.87
C ILE A 71 -6.19 13.50 -2.20
N GLY A 72 -5.01 14.08 -2.47
CA GLY A 72 -4.74 14.76 -3.73
C GLY A 72 -4.88 13.85 -4.95
N MET A 73 -4.38 12.63 -4.86
CA MET A 73 -4.54 11.61 -5.91
C MET A 73 -6.01 11.26 -6.13
N CYS A 74 -6.78 11.10 -5.07
CA CYS A 74 -8.21 10.82 -5.15
C CYS A 74 -8.98 11.97 -5.80
N ARG A 75 -8.69 13.21 -5.45
CA ARG A 75 -9.34 14.39 -6.05
C ARG A 75 -9.13 14.40 -7.56
N ARG A 76 -7.92 14.18 -8.00
CA ARG A 76 -7.58 14.13 -9.42
C ARG A 76 -8.31 12.99 -10.13
N HIS A 77 -8.27 11.81 -9.55
CA HIS A 77 -8.92 10.62 -10.12
C HIS A 77 -10.45 10.82 -10.26
N TYR A 78 -11.10 11.32 -9.21
CA TYR A 78 -12.54 11.55 -9.25
C TYR A 78 -12.94 12.66 -10.20
N ALA A 79 -12.14 13.72 -10.31
CA ALA A 79 -12.36 14.77 -11.31
C ALA A 79 -12.29 14.22 -12.73
N GLU A 80 -11.28 13.39 -13.03
CA GLU A 80 -11.09 12.76 -14.33
C GLU A 80 -12.19 11.76 -14.70
N ASN A 81 -12.84 11.16 -13.71
CA ASN A 81 -13.89 10.17 -13.90
C ASN A 81 -15.32 10.70 -13.70
N GLY A 82 -15.49 12.01 -13.71
CA GLY A 82 -16.81 12.63 -13.70
C GLY A 82 -17.50 12.71 -12.35
N LEU A 83 -16.85 12.32 -11.25
CA LEU A 83 -17.44 12.38 -9.91
C LEU A 83 -17.16 13.72 -9.21
N GLY A 84 -16.20 14.50 -9.73
CA GLY A 84 -15.79 15.77 -9.14
C GLY A 84 -14.72 15.62 -8.07
N GLU A 85 -13.89 16.64 -7.94
CA GLU A 85 -12.77 16.63 -6.99
C GLU A 85 -13.21 16.64 -5.51
N GLY A 86 -14.43 17.11 -5.23
CA GLY A 86 -14.99 17.11 -3.87
C GLY A 86 -15.54 15.76 -3.42
N TYR A 87 -15.63 14.77 -4.29
CA TYR A 87 -16.20 13.46 -3.98
C TYR A 87 -15.45 12.78 -2.84
N VAL A 88 -14.14 12.96 -2.74
CA VAL A 88 -13.30 12.35 -1.71
C VAL A 88 -13.63 12.85 -0.30
N ASP A 89 -14.19 14.04 -0.17
CA ASP A 89 -14.40 14.68 1.14
C ASP A 89 -15.30 13.86 2.07
N GLN A 90 -16.22 13.08 1.52
CA GLN A 90 -17.08 12.19 2.30
C GLN A 90 -16.32 11.08 3.04
N PHE A 91 -15.11 10.75 2.60
CA PHE A 91 -14.28 9.71 3.19
C PHE A 91 -13.24 10.25 4.16
N VAL A 92 -13.06 11.56 4.21
CA VAL A 92 -12.08 12.23 5.08
C VAL A 92 -12.77 12.59 6.40
N ARG A 93 -12.16 12.14 7.50
CA ARG A 93 -12.71 12.33 8.82
C ARG A 93 -11.74 13.07 9.74
#